data_5be84fa738ff878517a64c424512a13a
#
_entry.id   5be84fa738ff878517a64c424512a13a
#
_cell.length_a   1.000
_cell.length_b   1.000
_cell.length_c   1.000
_cell.angle_alpha   90.00
_cell.angle_beta   90.00
_cell.angle_gamma   90.00
#
_symmetry.space_group_name_H-M   'P 1'
#
loop_
_entity.id
_entity.type
_entity.pdbx_description
1 polymer ?
#
loop_
_entity_poly.entity_id
_entity_poly.type
_entity_poly.pdbx_seq_one_letter_code
_entity_poly.pdbx_strand_id
1 'polypeptide(L)'
;SCNRDAVERTIKELNMQASVLDMIGLPQDHTAPMNIHVNYTPQADEILEVVATRFFRNLALCNSGVYNRLTIENEDKGFFNVDNCIALSEYLFAVHGVNIPVCYDNLHDFCNPSEGNPSVSFNAERCAHTWINQGDGDNNFIAPVFHWSEGIPEKPRAHAEYFALGRVPPHIAIESDKSAKWECEVKGKDKAIRLLQKALGQIM
;
A
#
# COMPACT_ATOMS: atom_id res chain seq x y z
N SER A 1 7.60 14.32 -6.59
CA SER A 1 8.84 14.62 -7.29
C SER A 1 8.86 16.08 -7.75
N CYS A 2 10.03 16.71 -7.70
CA CYS A 2 10.27 18.04 -8.29
C CYS A 2 10.63 17.95 -9.80
N ASN A 3 10.81 16.73 -10.31
CA ASN A 3 11.08 16.49 -11.73
C ASN A 3 9.76 16.43 -12.50
N ARG A 4 9.46 17.50 -13.24
CA ARG A 4 8.21 17.65 -14.00
C ARG A 4 8.00 16.53 -15.02
N ASP A 5 9.05 16.16 -15.76
CA ASP A 5 8.94 15.12 -16.78
C ASP A 5 8.64 13.74 -16.17
N ALA A 6 9.20 13.46 -14.98
CA ALA A 6 8.88 12.23 -14.26
C ALA A 6 7.43 12.21 -13.79
N VAL A 7 6.93 13.34 -13.26
CA VAL A 7 5.52 13.48 -12.84
C VAL A 7 4.57 13.30 -14.01
N GLU A 8 4.82 13.96 -15.15
CA GLU A 8 3.99 13.85 -16.35
C GLU A 8 3.93 12.40 -16.89
N ARG A 9 5.08 11.70 -16.89
CA ARG A 9 5.13 10.28 -17.28
C ARG A 9 4.34 9.39 -16.33
N THR A 10 4.49 9.59 -15.02
CA THR A 10 3.77 8.83 -14.00
C THR A 10 2.26 9.03 -14.11
N ILE A 11 1.79 10.29 -14.27
CA ILE A 11 0.36 10.58 -14.47
C ILE A 11 -0.19 9.86 -15.70
N LYS A 12 0.55 9.92 -16.82
CA LYS A 12 0.15 9.24 -18.06
C LYS A 12 0.05 7.73 -17.88
N GLU A 13 1.02 7.12 -17.20
CA GLU A 13 1.05 5.69 -16.92
C GLU A 13 -0.10 5.27 -16.02
N LEU A 14 -0.32 5.98 -14.90
CA LEU A 14 -1.42 5.71 -13.98
C LEU A 14 -2.78 5.84 -14.67
N ASN A 15 -3.00 6.90 -15.46
CA ASN A 15 -4.22 7.08 -16.23
C ASN A 15 -4.47 5.93 -17.22
N MET A 16 -3.42 5.41 -17.85
CA MET A 16 -3.52 4.26 -18.74
C MET A 16 -3.89 2.99 -17.95
N GLN A 17 -3.26 2.73 -16.81
CA GLN A 17 -3.59 1.58 -15.96
C GLN A 17 -5.03 1.66 -15.45
N ALA A 18 -5.48 2.82 -14.97
CA ALA A 18 -6.86 3.03 -14.55
C ALA A 18 -7.85 2.76 -15.68
N SER A 19 -7.54 3.20 -16.92
CA SER A 19 -8.39 2.93 -18.09
C SER A 19 -8.49 1.43 -18.40
N VAL A 20 -7.42 0.65 -18.19
CA VAL A 20 -7.47 -0.82 -18.35
C VAL A 20 -8.41 -1.43 -17.29
N LEU A 21 -8.32 -1.00 -16.03
CA LEU A 21 -9.20 -1.47 -14.97
C LEU A 21 -10.68 -1.14 -15.27
N ASP A 22 -10.94 0.06 -15.81
CA ASP A 22 -12.29 0.47 -16.25
C ASP A 22 -12.80 -0.41 -17.40
N MET A 23 -11.95 -0.70 -18.39
CA MET A 23 -12.30 -1.54 -19.54
C MET A 23 -12.69 -2.97 -19.15
N ILE A 24 -12.10 -3.53 -18.09
CA ILE A 24 -12.46 -4.85 -17.58
C ILE A 24 -13.57 -4.81 -16.53
N GLY A 25 -14.18 -3.63 -16.31
CA GLY A 25 -15.37 -3.46 -15.47
C GLY A 25 -15.12 -3.45 -13.97
N LEU A 26 -13.89 -3.14 -13.52
CA LEU A 26 -13.60 -3.02 -12.09
C LEU A 26 -14.10 -1.69 -11.52
N PRO A 27 -14.57 -1.67 -10.25
CA PRO A 27 -15.04 -0.45 -9.60
C PRO A 27 -13.97 0.64 -9.55
N GLN A 28 -14.40 1.91 -9.61
CA GLN A 28 -13.52 3.06 -9.38
C GLN A 28 -13.49 3.42 -7.88
N ASP A 29 -13.03 2.50 -7.06
CA ASP A 29 -12.84 2.68 -5.61
C ASP A 29 -11.71 1.78 -5.10
N HIS A 30 -11.44 1.81 -3.80
CA HIS A 30 -10.38 1.03 -3.18
C HIS A 30 -10.68 -0.49 -3.06
N THR A 31 -11.79 -1.00 -3.60
CA THR A 31 -12.00 -2.45 -3.78
C THR A 31 -11.21 -3.00 -4.97
N ALA A 32 -10.76 -2.10 -5.86
CA ALA A 32 -9.86 -2.37 -6.98
C ALA A 32 -8.66 -1.39 -6.92
N PRO A 33 -7.79 -1.50 -5.91
CA PRO A 33 -6.76 -0.50 -5.63
C PRO A 33 -5.69 -0.44 -6.73
N MET A 34 -5.11 0.75 -6.86
CA MET A 34 -3.89 0.99 -7.64
C MET A 34 -2.79 1.42 -6.68
N ASN A 35 -1.84 0.55 -6.41
CA ASN A 35 -0.81 0.77 -5.40
C ASN A 35 0.46 1.40 -6.00
N ILE A 36 1.04 2.39 -5.30
CA ILE A 36 2.31 3.02 -5.69
C ILE A 36 3.22 3.25 -4.49
N HIS A 37 4.53 3.26 -4.74
CA HIS A 37 5.50 3.91 -3.85
C HIS A 37 5.53 5.42 -4.12
N VAL A 38 5.60 6.23 -3.07
CA VAL A 38 5.74 7.69 -3.20
C VAL A 38 7.09 8.03 -3.84
N ASN A 39 8.12 7.25 -3.53
CA ASN A 39 9.46 7.29 -4.09
C ASN A 39 10.05 8.71 -4.12
N TYR A 40 9.94 9.40 -2.99
CA TYR A 40 10.44 10.76 -2.80
C TYR A 40 11.10 10.90 -1.43
N THR A 41 12.27 11.52 -1.41
CA THR A 41 12.93 11.93 -0.17
C THR A 41 12.82 13.45 -0.03
N PRO A 42 12.16 13.97 1.02
CA PRO A 42 12.07 15.40 1.28
C PRO A 42 13.45 16.03 1.42
N GLN A 43 13.59 17.28 1.01
CA GLN A 43 14.78 18.08 1.30
C GLN A 43 14.87 18.36 2.80
N ALA A 44 16.04 18.74 3.29
CA ALA A 44 16.30 18.89 4.74
C ALA A 44 15.37 19.89 5.47
N ASP A 45 14.84 20.86 4.74
CA ASP A 45 13.93 21.91 5.23
C ASP A 45 12.46 21.68 4.78
N GLU A 46 12.18 20.59 4.09
CA GLU A 46 10.87 20.31 3.53
C GLU A 46 10.04 19.47 4.49
N ILE A 47 9.00 20.06 5.05
CA ILE A 47 8.07 19.38 5.93
C ILE A 47 7.04 18.54 5.16
N LEU A 48 6.47 17.54 5.82
CA LEU A 48 5.53 16.58 5.21
C LEU A 48 4.33 17.25 4.54
N GLU A 49 3.81 18.34 5.11
CA GLU A 49 2.66 19.10 4.61
C GLU A 49 2.91 19.69 3.21
N VAL A 50 4.16 20.12 2.94
CA VAL A 50 4.57 20.63 1.63
C VAL A 50 4.61 19.48 0.62
N VAL A 51 5.14 18.33 1.02
CA VAL A 51 5.17 17.11 0.20
C VAL A 51 3.75 16.64 -0.11
N ALA A 52 2.88 16.58 0.90
CA ALA A 52 1.48 16.18 0.77
C ALA A 52 0.69 17.11 -0.15
N THR A 53 0.85 18.44 -0.01
CA THR A 53 0.21 19.40 -0.90
C THR A 53 0.66 19.24 -2.35
N ARG A 54 1.94 18.95 -2.58
CA ARG A 54 2.46 18.66 -3.92
C ARG A 54 1.92 17.34 -4.47
N PHE A 55 1.85 16.32 -3.64
CA PHE A 55 1.25 15.03 -3.99
C PHE A 55 -0.20 15.22 -4.43
N PHE A 56 -1.00 15.92 -3.63
CA PHE A 56 -2.40 16.24 -3.96
C PHE A 56 -2.53 16.99 -5.29
N ARG A 57 -1.71 18.01 -5.54
CA ARG A 57 -1.72 18.76 -6.80
C ARG A 57 -1.42 17.88 -8.02
N ASN A 58 -0.52 16.93 -7.88
CA ASN A 58 -0.21 15.98 -8.95
C ASN A 58 -1.34 14.96 -9.13
N LEU A 59 -1.92 14.46 -8.05
CA LEU A 59 -3.07 13.57 -8.09
C LEU A 59 -4.29 14.21 -8.76
N ALA A 60 -4.54 15.49 -8.51
CA ALA A 60 -5.62 16.25 -9.14
C ALA A 60 -5.48 16.39 -10.67
N LEU A 61 -4.32 16.06 -11.24
CA LEU A 61 -4.09 16.00 -12.69
C LEU A 61 -4.40 14.61 -13.28
N CYS A 62 -4.62 13.60 -12.44
CA CYS A 62 -5.02 12.26 -12.86
C CYS A 62 -6.52 12.19 -13.17
N ASN A 63 -6.94 11.15 -13.92
CA ASN A 63 -8.36 10.87 -14.12
C ASN A 63 -9.02 10.33 -12.83
N SER A 64 -10.37 10.27 -12.83
CA SER A 64 -11.15 9.79 -11.69
C SER A 64 -10.81 8.35 -11.31
N GLY A 65 -10.48 7.50 -12.28
CA GLY A 65 -10.13 6.12 -12.05
C GLY A 65 -8.87 5.96 -11.21
N VAL A 66 -7.86 6.83 -11.41
CA VAL A 66 -6.68 6.90 -10.53
C VAL A 66 -7.04 7.50 -9.19
N TYR A 67 -7.71 8.66 -9.23
CA TYR A 67 -8.04 9.43 -8.03
C TYR A 67 -8.78 8.62 -6.97
N ASN A 68 -9.69 7.75 -7.40
CA ASN A 68 -10.55 6.96 -6.51
C ASN A 68 -9.96 5.60 -6.11
N ARG A 69 -8.90 5.12 -6.81
CA ARG A 69 -8.28 3.81 -6.53
C ARG A 69 -6.93 3.88 -5.88
N LEU A 70 -6.29 5.05 -5.87
CA LEU A 70 -4.88 5.16 -5.48
C LEU A 70 -4.67 4.79 -4.02
N THR A 71 -3.68 3.94 -3.80
CA THR A 71 -3.12 3.62 -2.48
C THR A 71 -1.62 3.88 -2.50
N ILE A 72 -1.03 4.08 -1.33
CA ILE A 72 0.42 4.25 -1.17
C ILE A 72 0.98 3.13 -0.31
N GLU A 73 2.17 2.68 -0.65
CA GLU A 73 2.86 1.61 0.07
C GLU A 73 4.06 2.15 0.84
N ASN A 74 4.30 1.60 2.04
CA ASN A 74 5.53 1.87 2.75
C ASN A 74 6.74 1.33 1.98
N GLU A 75 7.86 2.05 2.05
CA GLU A 75 9.05 1.77 1.23
C GLU A 75 10.13 1.04 2.02
N ASP A 76 10.91 0.20 1.34
CA ASP A 76 12.03 -0.58 1.90
C ASP A 76 13.24 0.28 2.30
N LYS A 77 13.18 1.57 2.02
CA LYS A 77 14.20 2.59 2.33
C LYS A 77 13.66 3.99 2.13
N GLY A 78 14.38 4.97 2.66
CA GLY A 78 14.05 6.37 2.45
C GLY A 78 13.07 6.92 3.45
N PHE A 79 12.33 7.94 3.07
CA PHE A 79 11.48 8.69 4.00
C PHE A 79 10.15 7.99 4.29
N PHE A 80 9.53 7.34 3.29
CA PHE A 80 8.17 6.81 3.41
C PHE A 80 8.14 5.40 4.02
N ASN A 81 8.52 5.28 5.30
CA ASN A 81 8.18 4.13 6.13
C ASN A 81 6.68 4.15 6.49
N VAL A 82 6.21 3.21 7.30
CA VAL A 82 4.80 3.11 7.70
C VAL A 82 4.31 4.40 8.37
N ASP A 83 5.08 4.99 9.30
CA ASP A 83 4.67 6.21 10.00
C ASP A 83 4.44 7.38 9.05
N ASN A 84 5.36 7.60 8.12
CA ASN A 84 5.28 8.70 7.18
C ASN A 84 4.21 8.48 6.08
N CYS A 85 3.93 7.22 5.70
CA CYS A 85 2.81 6.90 4.82
C CYS A 85 1.46 7.18 5.51
N ILE A 86 1.29 6.78 6.77
CA ILE A 86 0.08 7.07 7.55
C ILE A 86 -0.09 8.59 7.71
N ALA A 87 0.97 9.30 8.12
CA ALA A 87 0.92 10.75 8.27
C ALA A 87 0.58 11.48 6.95
N LEU A 88 1.08 11.00 5.79
CA LEU A 88 0.70 11.52 4.49
C LEU A 88 -0.79 11.28 4.19
N SER A 89 -1.29 10.06 4.43
CA SER A 89 -2.70 9.70 4.25
C SER A 89 -3.62 10.56 5.10
N GLU A 90 -3.32 10.68 6.40
CA GLU A 90 -4.08 11.49 7.35
C GLU A 90 -4.11 12.98 6.99
N TYR A 91 -2.97 13.53 6.57
CA TYR A 91 -2.91 14.93 6.12
C TYR A 91 -3.74 15.17 4.86
N LEU A 92 -3.62 14.29 3.87
CA LEU A 92 -4.41 14.38 2.63
C LEU A 92 -5.91 14.35 2.93
N PHE A 93 -6.31 13.50 3.85
CA PHE A 93 -7.70 13.43 4.29
C PHE A 93 -8.15 14.69 5.05
N ALA A 94 -7.39 15.10 6.07
CA ALA A 94 -7.77 16.22 6.95
C ALA A 94 -7.82 17.56 6.19
N VAL A 95 -6.90 17.78 5.24
CA VAL A 95 -6.73 19.09 4.58
C VAL A 95 -7.42 19.15 3.22
N HIS A 96 -7.44 18.04 2.48
CA HIS A 96 -7.93 18.02 1.11
C HIS A 96 -9.17 17.14 0.93
N GLY A 97 -9.64 16.44 1.97
CA GLY A 97 -10.80 15.54 1.91
C GLY A 97 -10.56 14.32 0.98
N VAL A 98 -9.30 13.96 0.77
CA VAL A 98 -8.92 12.84 -0.12
C VAL A 98 -8.40 11.68 0.69
N ASN A 99 -9.06 10.54 0.59
CA ASN A 99 -8.60 9.31 1.22
C ASN A 99 -7.63 8.58 0.29
N ILE A 100 -6.39 8.40 0.73
CA ILE A 100 -5.36 7.58 0.06
C ILE A 100 -4.90 6.54 1.08
N PRO A 101 -5.50 5.34 1.08
CA PRO A 101 -5.17 4.30 2.03
C PRO A 101 -3.72 3.82 1.92
N VAL A 102 -3.19 3.32 3.04
CA VAL A 102 -1.83 2.77 3.09
C VAL A 102 -1.88 1.25 2.87
N CYS A 103 -1.27 0.78 1.79
CA CYS A 103 -0.97 -0.63 1.56
C CYS A 103 0.28 -0.99 2.40
N TYR A 104 0.12 -1.87 3.37
CA TYR A 104 1.21 -2.30 4.23
C TYR A 104 2.00 -3.44 3.58
N ASP A 105 3.33 -3.30 3.48
CA ASP A 105 4.24 -4.41 3.15
C ASP A 105 5.15 -4.72 4.35
N ASN A 106 5.12 -5.98 4.80
CA ASN A 106 5.87 -6.43 5.97
C ASN A 106 7.39 -6.48 5.74
N LEU A 107 7.84 -6.74 4.51
CA LEU A 107 9.28 -6.79 4.20
C LEU A 107 9.86 -5.38 4.12
N HIS A 108 9.12 -4.45 3.55
CA HIS A 108 9.52 -3.05 3.51
C HIS A 108 9.59 -2.46 4.92
N ASP A 109 8.61 -2.78 5.79
CA ASP A 109 8.63 -2.37 7.19
C ASP A 109 9.83 -2.97 7.95
N PHE A 110 10.16 -4.24 7.70
CA PHE A 110 11.38 -4.85 8.24
C PHE A 110 12.66 -4.15 7.79
N CYS A 111 12.73 -3.70 6.53
CA CYS A 111 13.90 -3.04 5.96
C CYS A 111 14.02 -1.55 6.34
N ASN A 112 12.89 -0.88 6.57
CA ASN A 112 12.78 0.54 6.89
C ASN A 112 11.73 0.74 8.00
N PRO A 113 12.03 0.32 9.23
CA PRO A 113 11.06 0.23 10.30
C PRO A 113 10.53 1.59 10.76
N SER A 114 9.31 1.57 11.26
CA SER A 114 8.71 2.67 12.01
C SER A 114 9.43 2.95 13.32
N GLU A 115 9.20 4.10 13.93
CA GLU A 115 9.76 4.44 15.23
C GLU A 115 9.38 3.39 16.28
N GLY A 116 10.35 2.97 17.08
CA GLY A 116 10.18 1.92 18.10
C GLY A 116 10.06 0.50 17.55
N ASN A 117 10.17 0.31 16.23
CA ASN A 117 10.11 -1.00 15.56
C ASN A 117 8.95 -1.89 16.06
N PRO A 118 7.69 -1.45 15.88
CA PRO A 118 6.53 -2.19 16.36
C PRO A 118 6.34 -3.51 15.63
N SER A 119 5.45 -4.39 16.14
CA SER A 119 5.16 -5.67 15.50
C SER A 119 4.44 -5.48 14.16
N VAL A 120 4.58 -6.48 13.27
CA VAL A 120 3.86 -6.54 11.99
C VAL A 120 2.35 -6.36 12.16
N SER A 121 1.75 -7.05 13.16
CA SER A 121 0.30 -6.93 13.41
C SER A 121 -0.09 -5.50 13.81
N PHE A 122 0.68 -4.86 14.67
CA PHE A 122 0.42 -3.48 15.11
C PHE A 122 0.48 -2.50 13.94
N ASN A 123 1.53 -2.57 13.09
CA ASN A 123 1.66 -1.69 11.94
C ASN A 123 0.58 -1.97 10.88
N ALA A 124 0.25 -3.25 10.63
CA ALA A 124 -0.83 -3.61 9.73
C ALA A 124 -2.20 -3.08 10.20
N GLU A 125 -2.49 -3.16 11.51
CA GLU A 125 -3.72 -2.59 12.11
C GLU A 125 -3.78 -1.07 11.92
N ARG A 126 -2.67 -0.35 12.15
CA ARG A 126 -2.59 1.10 11.92
C ARG A 126 -2.88 1.44 10.45
N CYS A 127 -2.28 0.73 9.51
CA CYS A 127 -2.53 0.92 8.08
C CYS A 127 -3.99 0.59 7.73
N ALA A 128 -4.58 -0.45 8.34
CA ALA A 128 -5.98 -0.82 8.11
C ALA A 128 -6.96 0.31 8.42
N HIS A 129 -6.68 1.12 9.44
CA HIS A 129 -7.50 2.27 9.79
C HIS A 129 -7.54 3.37 8.74
N THR A 130 -6.62 3.37 7.76
CA THR A 130 -6.66 4.30 6.62
C THR A 130 -7.63 3.87 5.51
N TRP A 131 -8.14 2.62 5.54
CA TRP A 131 -9.04 2.05 4.54
C TRP A 131 -10.51 2.31 4.87
N ILE A 132 -10.92 3.56 4.75
CA ILE A 132 -12.27 4.01 5.06
C ILE A 132 -13.00 4.34 3.76
N ASN A 133 -14.22 3.80 3.57
CA ASN A 133 -15.09 4.26 2.49
C ASN A 133 -15.87 5.49 2.95
N GLN A 134 -15.75 6.59 2.22
CA GLN A 134 -16.34 7.88 2.58
C GLN A 134 -17.69 8.17 1.89
N GLY A 135 -18.27 7.18 1.19
CA GLY A 135 -19.37 7.44 0.25
C GLY A 135 -20.75 7.70 0.87
N ASP A 136 -21.11 7.10 2.02
CA ASP A 136 -22.52 7.00 2.43
C ASP A 136 -22.82 7.37 3.89
N GLY A 137 -21.98 8.14 4.56
CA GLY A 137 -22.24 8.64 5.92
C GLY A 137 -22.07 7.61 7.04
N ASP A 138 -22.02 6.35 6.74
CA ASP A 138 -21.55 5.28 7.61
C ASP A 138 -20.07 5.02 7.29
N ASN A 139 -19.22 4.98 8.32
CA ASN A 139 -17.80 4.63 8.17
C ASN A 139 -17.67 3.17 7.73
N ASN A 140 -17.96 2.89 6.46
CA ASN A 140 -17.82 1.58 5.88
C ASN A 140 -16.34 1.33 5.57
N PHE A 141 -15.69 0.52 6.36
CA PHE A 141 -14.34 0.05 6.06
C PHE A 141 -14.34 -0.82 4.80
N ILE A 142 -13.37 -0.59 3.95
CA ILE A 142 -13.04 -1.52 2.85
C ILE A 142 -12.00 -2.49 3.39
N ALA A 143 -12.11 -3.77 3.01
CA ALA A 143 -11.09 -4.76 3.36
C ALA A 143 -9.73 -4.35 2.75
N PRO A 144 -8.72 -4.02 3.57
CA PRO A 144 -7.43 -3.60 3.07
C PRO A 144 -6.77 -4.66 2.21
N VAL A 145 -5.98 -4.21 1.25
CA VAL A 145 -5.05 -5.06 0.48
C VAL A 145 -3.64 -4.72 0.94
N PHE A 146 -2.95 -5.71 1.46
CA PHE A 146 -1.59 -5.62 1.98
C PHE A 146 -0.67 -6.58 1.26
N HIS A 147 0.64 -6.34 1.31
CA HIS A 147 1.64 -7.23 0.75
C HIS A 147 2.29 -8.09 1.84
N TRP A 148 2.38 -9.39 1.57
CA TRP A 148 3.12 -10.34 2.39
C TRP A 148 4.33 -10.82 1.61
N SER A 149 5.47 -10.31 1.98
CA SER A 149 6.73 -10.51 1.26
C SER A 149 7.73 -11.25 2.12
N GLU A 150 8.62 -12.03 1.50
CA GLU A 150 9.75 -12.68 2.16
C GLU A 150 11.05 -12.21 1.53
N GLY A 151 12.03 -11.82 2.37
CA GLY A 151 13.35 -11.37 1.95
C GLY A 151 14.39 -12.47 1.94
N ILE A 152 15.47 -12.27 1.19
CA ILE A 152 16.65 -13.13 1.22
C ILE A 152 17.54 -12.67 2.38
N PRO A 153 17.99 -13.56 3.30
CA PRO A 153 18.79 -13.17 4.47
C PRO A 153 20.00 -12.30 4.15
N GLU A 154 20.72 -12.61 3.08
CA GLU A 154 21.92 -11.88 2.64
C GLU A 154 21.60 -10.59 1.89
N LYS A 155 20.36 -10.43 1.44
CA LYS A 155 19.85 -9.26 0.69
C LYS A 155 18.40 -9.00 1.10
N PRO A 156 18.14 -8.50 2.30
CA PRO A 156 16.80 -8.46 2.89
C PRO A 156 15.76 -7.70 2.04
N ARG A 157 16.17 -6.73 1.23
CA ARG A 157 15.29 -6.01 0.29
C ARG A 157 15.02 -6.74 -1.03
N ALA A 158 15.62 -7.91 -1.23
CA ALA A 158 15.35 -8.73 -2.41
C ALA A 158 14.36 -9.84 -2.05
N HIS A 159 13.27 -9.95 -2.80
CA HIS A 159 12.27 -11.01 -2.59
C HIS A 159 12.89 -12.41 -2.71
N ALA A 160 12.57 -13.26 -1.75
CA ALA A 160 12.95 -14.67 -1.76
C ALA A 160 12.17 -15.46 -2.84
N GLU A 161 12.63 -16.66 -3.12
CA GLU A 161 11.95 -17.59 -4.03
C GLU A 161 10.66 -18.13 -3.39
N TYR A 162 10.70 -18.45 -2.10
CA TYR A 162 9.60 -19.05 -1.33
C TYR A 162 9.50 -18.42 0.05
N PHE A 163 8.34 -18.58 0.68
CA PHE A 163 8.15 -18.24 2.09
C PHE A 163 8.88 -19.23 3.00
N ALA A 164 9.42 -18.74 4.10
CA ALA A 164 9.93 -19.60 5.16
C ALA A 164 8.78 -20.43 5.76
N LEU A 165 9.03 -21.70 6.04
CA LEU A 165 8.02 -22.60 6.61
C LEU A 165 7.48 -22.05 7.94
N GLY A 166 6.17 -21.98 8.04
CA GLY A 166 5.47 -21.47 9.22
C GLY A 166 5.32 -19.95 9.28
N ARG A 167 5.86 -19.20 8.35
CA ARG A 167 5.59 -17.75 8.22
C ARG A 167 4.35 -17.52 7.39
N VAL A 168 3.29 -17.08 8.06
CA VAL A 168 2.01 -16.75 7.46
C VAL A 168 1.63 -15.31 7.82
N PRO A 169 0.89 -14.61 6.95
CA PRO A 169 0.41 -13.28 7.29
C PRO A 169 -0.52 -13.35 8.51
N PRO A 170 -0.45 -12.34 9.39
CA PRO A 170 -1.36 -12.27 10.52
C PRO A 170 -2.80 -12.02 10.05
N HIS A 171 -3.77 -12.51 10.84
CA HIS A 171 -5.16 -12.15 10.64
C HIS A 171 -5.41 -10.75 11.23
N ILE A 172 -5.73 -9.79 10.38
CA ILE A 172 -6.06 -8.42 10.77
C ILE A 172 -7.57 -8.23 10.56
N ALA A 173 -8.32 -8.34 11.64
CA ALA A 173 -9.75 -8.05 11.64
C ALA A 173 -9.98 -6.54 11.73
N ILE A 174 -10.93 -6.01 10.94
CA ILE A 174 -11.30 -4.61 10.93
C ILE A 174 -12.72 -4.44 11.45
N GLU A 175 -13.61 -5.32 11.02
CA GLU A 175 -14.98 -5.49 11.48
C GLU A 175 -15.27 -6.98 11.62
N SER A 176 -16.44 -7.32 12.15
CA SER A 176 -16.81 -8.72 12.42
C SER A 176 -16.76 -9.63 11.20
N ASP A 177 -16.92 -9.10 10.00
CA ASP A 177 -16.97 -9.82 8.72
C ASP A 177 -15.89 -9.40 7.72
N LYS A 178 -15.02 -8.45 8.09
CA LYS A 178 -13.97 -7.90 7.21
C LYS A 178 -12.59 -8.08 7.82
N SER A 179 -11.67 -8.58 7.02
CA SER A 179 -10.26 -8.71 7.36
C SER A 179 -9.38 -8.26 6.20
N ALA A 180 -8.13 -7.93 6.50
CA ALA A 180 -7.16 -7.60 5.47
C ALA A 180 -6.94 -8.79 4.52
N LYS A 181 -6.82 -8.48 3.24
CA LYS A 181 -6.37 -9.40 2.19
C LYS A 181 -4.88 -9.25 2.02
N TRP A 182 -4.17 -10.37 1.87
CA TRP A 182 -2.74 -10.35 1.68
C TRP A 182 -2.36 -10.83 0.29
N GLU A 183 -1.73 -9.97 -0.47
CA GLU A 183 -1.07 -10.32 -1.73
C GLU A 183 0.35 -10.80 -1.42
N CYS A 184 0.68 -11.99 -1.93
CA CYS A 184 1.93 -12.67 -1.60
C CYS A 184 3.00 -12.36 -2.63
N GLU A 185 4.08 -11.70 -2.22
CA GLU A 185 5.16 -11.26 -3.09
C GLU A 185 6.45 -12.07 -2.89
N VAL A 186 6.57 -13.15 -3.65
CA VAL A 186 7.78 -13.96 -3.75
C VAL A 186 8.03 -14.38 -5.20
N LYS A 187 9.28 -14.67 -5.57
CA LYS A 187 9.66 -14.99 -6.95
C LYS A 187 9.05 -16.29 -7.47
N GLY A 188 8.80 -17.26 -6.59
CA GLY A 188 8.20 -18.55 -6.92
C GLY A 188 6.72 -18.48 -7.30
N LYS A 189 6.07 -17.30 -7.12
CA LYS A 189 4.70 -17.01 -7.54
C LYS A 189 3.71 -18.12 -7.13
N ASP A 190 2.97 -18.69 -8.11
CA ASP A 190 1.96 -19.73 -7.89
C ASP A 190 2.52 -20.99 -7.20
N LYS A 191 3.78 -21.36 -7.49
CA LYS A 191 4.44 -22.50 -6.83
C LYS A 191 4.65 -22.23 -5.34
N ALA A 192 5.08 -21.02 -4.98
CA ALA A 192 5.28 -20.63 -3.60
C ALA A 192 3.94 -20.60 -2.84
N ILE A 193 2.87 -20.08 -3.47
CA ILE A 193 1.53 -20.04 -2.89
C ILE A 193 1.00 -21.46 -2.64
N ARG A 194 1.14 -22.38 -3.61
CA ARG A 194 0.73 -23.78 -3.43
C ARG A 194 1.47 -24.46 -2.27
N LEU A 195 2.77 -24.20 -2.11
CA LEU A 195 3.54 -24.73 -0.99
C LEU A 195 3.06 -24.15 0.34
N LEU A 196 2.77 -22.84 0.39
CA LEU A 196 2.21 -22.18 1.57
C LEU A 196 0.83 -22.78 1.93
N GLN A 197 -0.07 -22.90 0.96
CA GLN A 197 -1.40 -23.49 1.14
C GLN A 197 -1.34 -24.94 1.64
N LYS A 198 -0.41 -25.74 1.10
CA LYS A 198 -0.16 -27.10 1.58
C LYS A 198 0.35 -27.12 3.02
N ALA A 199 1.28 -26.24 3.36
CA ALA A 199 1.78 -26.12 4.73
C ALA A 199 0.70 -25.69 5.73
N LEU A 200 -0.32 -24.93 5.27
CA LEU A 200 -1.48 -24.52 6.05
C LEU A 200 -2.60 -25.58 6.08
N GLY A 201 -2.45 -26.72 5.39
CA GLY A 201 -3.49 -27.75 5.29
C GLY A 201 -4.71 -27.32 4.46
N GLN A 202 -4.61 -26.28 3.65
CA GLN A 202 -5.69 -25.74 2.82
C GLN A 202 -5.86 -26.54 1.50
N ILE A 203 -4.83 -27.22 1.07
CA ILE A 203 -4.83 -28.13 -0.08
C ILE A 203 -4.07 -29.40 0.24
N MET A 204 -4.47 -30.53 -0.36
CA MET A 204 -3.80 -31.85 -0.24
C MET A 204 -2.59 -31.94 -1.19
#